data_72a57d74d591204c67cca036a0946c00
#
_entry.id   72a57d74d591204c67cca036a0946c00
#
_cell.length_a   1.000
_cell.length_b   1.000
_cell.length_c   1.000
_cell.angle_alpha   90.00
_cell.angle_beta   90.00
_cell.angle_gamma   90.00
#
_symmetry.space_group_name_H-M   'P 1'
#
loop_
_entity.id
_entity.type
_entity.pdbx_description
1 polymer ?
#
loop_
_entity_poly.entity_id
_entity_poly.type
_entity_poly.pdbx_seq_one_letter_code
_entity_poly.pdbx_strand_id
1 'polypeptide(L)'
;MNVELFTAFLLITLVLIITPGPIVTLVISTGVTQGSRAALTTVAGTTLGNAVLLTAIALGLSWVHAHADLLFNALRITGAAYLIWLGVQAWRHAGRESQRLTASGRARFVRGLLVALSNPKTIVFFTAFLPQFLDSRLPAGPQLGVMCVVTVLLAGVSDCVWAVAAGMGRAWFMKPSRVKLLGRLSGTVLIGGGLWLSLARRTS
;
A
#
# COMPACT_ATOMS: atom_id res chain seq x y z
N MET A 1 -1.48 -8.36 -22.16
CA MET A 1 -0.86 -7.38 -21.26
C MET A 1 0.57 -7.16 -21.73
N ASN A 2 1.02 -5.93 -21.85
CA ASN A 2 2.39 -5.61 -22.24
C ASN A 2 3.36 -6.03 -21.11
N VAL A 3 4.37 -6.85 -21.45
CA VAL A 3 5.32 -7.44 -20.48
C VAL A 3 6.18 -6.35 -19.82
N GLU A 4 6.59 -5.33 -20.56
CA GLU A 4 7.42 -4.23 -20.05
C GLU A 4 6.65 -3.41 -19.02
N LEU A 5 5.42 -3.00 -19.35
CA LEU A 5 4.54 -2.25 -18.44
C LEU A 5 4.22 -3.06 -17.20
N PHE A 6 3.97 -4.35 -17.34
CA PHE A 6 3.68 -5.23 -16.21
C PHE A 6 4.90 -5.44 -15.32
N THR A 7 6.08 -5.58 -15.89
CA THR A 7 7.33 -5.70 -15.12
C THR A 7 7.60 -4.40 -14.34
N ALA A 8 7.44 -3.24 -14.97
CA ALA A 8 7.56 -1.95 -14.29
C ALA A 8 6.55 -1.80 -13.16
N PHE A 9 5.29 -2.20 -13.39
CA PHE A 9 4.26 -2.25 -12.36
C PHE A 9 4.66 -3.14 -11.16
N LEU A 10 5.17 -4.35 -11.44
CA LEU A 10 5.59 -5.28 -10.39
C LEU A 10 6.71 -4.69 -9.53
N LEU A 11 7.75 -4.12 -10.15
CA LEU A 11 8.88 -3.54 -9.43
C LEU A 11 8.45 -2.38 -8.53
N ILE A 12 7.65 -1.45 -9.05
CA ILE A 12 7.17 -0.31 -8.27
C ILE A 12 6.23 -0.75 -7.16
N THR A 13 5.32 -1.68 -7.46
CA THR A 13 4.38 -2.26 -6.47
C THR A 13 5.13 -2.98 -5.37
N LEU A 14 6.17 -3.75 -5.69
CA LEU A 14 6.98 -4.46 -4.71
C LEU A 14 7.70 -3.48 -3.76
N VAL A 15 8.31 -2.43 -4.30
CA VAL A 15 8.94 -1.37 -3.49
C VAL A 15 7.92 -0.73 -2.56
N LEU A 16 6.72 -0.43 -3.08
CA LEU A 16 5.64 0.14 -2.28
C LEU A 16 5.19 -0.81 -1.16
N ILE A 17 4.94 -2.08 -1.47
CA ILE A 17 4.43 -3.09 -0.52
C ILE A 17 5.42 -3.31 0.62
N ILE A 18 6.71 -3.46 0.31
CA ILE A 18 7.78 -3.69 1.31
C ILE A 18 7.97 -2.44 2.18
N THR A 19 7.70 -1.26 1.64
CA THR A 19 7.85 0.00 2.38
C THR A 19 6.84 0.11 3.52
N PRO A 20 7.29 0.28 4.78
CA PRO A 20 6.39 0.37 5.93
C PRO A 20 5.40 1.54 5.79
N GLY A 21 4.12 1.22 5.91
CA GLY A 21 3.00 2.16 5.92
C GLY A 21 2.05 1.83 7.06
N PRO A 22 0.83 2.40 7.08
CA PRO A 22 -0.15 2.16 8.14
C PRO A 22 -0.45 0.68 8.39
N ILE A 23 -0.58 -0.13 7.32
CA ILE A 23 -0.81 -1.58 7.41
C ILE A 23 0.38 -2.27 8.06
N VAL A 24 1.59 -2.09 7.50
CA VAL A 24 2.82 -2.74 8.02
C VAL A 24 3.09 -2.30 9.46
N THR A 25 2.87 -1.03 9.79
CA THR A 25 3.01 -0.52 11.17
C THR A 25 2.03 -1.20 12.12
N LEU A 26 0.77 -1.39 11.71
CA LEU A 26 -0.23 -2.12 12.49
C LEU A 26 0.17 -3.59 12.71
N VAL A 27 0.63 -4.26 11.65
CA VAL A 27 1.08 -5.67 11.68
C VAL A 27 2.29 -5.82 12.60
N ILE A 28 3.32 -4.97 12.45
CA ILE A 28 4.52 -4.96 13.31
C ILE A 28 4.12 -4.71 14.75
N SER A 29 3.32 -3.68 15.03
CA SER A 29 2.86 -3.35 16.39
C SER A 29 2.11 -4.52 17.03
N THR A 30 1.24 -5.20 16.28
CA THR A 30 0.52 -6.38 16.75
C THR A 30 1.49 -7.55 17.00
N GLY A 31 2.41 -7.81 16.09
CA GLY A 31 3.41 -8.88 16.22
C GLY A 31 4.32 -8.70 17.44
N VAL A 32 4.81 -7.48 17.63
CA VAL A 32 5.66 -7.13 18.78
C VAL A 32 4.92 -7.24 20.12
N THR A 33 3.67 -6.83 20.17
CA THR A 33 2.92 -6.77 21.44
C THR A 33 2.17 -8.07 21.79
N GLN A 34 1.66 -8.79 20.77
CA GLN A 34 0.75 -9.93 20.96
C GLN A 34 1.25 -11.21 20.24
N GLY A 35 2.40 -11.16 19.57
CA GLY A 35 3.02 -12.30 18.89
C GLY A 35 2.56 -12.51 17.44
N SER A 36 3.27 -13.38 16.71
CA SER A 36 3.07 -13.62 15.28
C SER A 36 1.66 -14.09 14.93
N ARG A 37 1.06 -14.98 15.73
CA ARG A 37 -0.31 -15.49 15.48
C ARG A 37 -1.35 -14.38 15.51
N ALA A 38 -1.23 -13.44 16.45
CA ALA A 38 -2.10 -12.29 16.54
C ALA A 38 -1.92 -11.34 15.33
N ALA A 39 -0.68 -11.12 14.91
CA ALA A 39 -0.37 -10.33 13.73
C ALA A 39 -0.92 -10.98 12.43
N LEU A 40 -0.84 -12.29 12.27
CA LEU A 40 -1.42 -13.01 11.12
C LEU A 40 -2.94 -12.86 11.05
N THR A 41 -3.63 -12.79 12.21
CA THR A 41 -5.08 -12.48 12.22
C THR A 41 -5.35 -11.05 11.70
N THR A 42 -4.47 -10.10 12.02
CA THR A 42 -4.53 -8.74 11.48
C THR A 42 -4.27 -8.76 9.97
N VAL A 43 -3.28 -9.54 9.51
CA VAL A 43 -2.97 -9.71 8.08
C VAL A 43 -4.16 -10.26 7.30
N ALA A 44 -4.88 -11.24 7.83
CA ALA A 44 -6.11 -11.74 7.18
C ALA A 44 -7.13 -10.60 6.96
N GLY A 45 -7.28 -9.71 7.94
CA GLY A 45 -8.12 -8.51 7.80
C GLY A 45 -7.59 -7.52 6.76
N THR A 46 -6.28 -7.22 6.79
CA THR A 46 -5.69 -6.27 5.82
C THR A 46 -5.73 -6.81 4.39
N THR A 47 -5.52 -8.10 4.19
CA THR A 47 -5.60 -8.75 2.88
C THR A 47 -7.01 -8.66 2.30
N LEU A 48 -8.04 -8.96 3.09
CA LEU A 48 -9.42 -8.81 2.65
C LEU A 48 -9.74 -7.33 2.35
N GLY A 49 -9.31 -6.41 3.23
CA GLY A 49 -9.51 -4.97 3.01
C GLY A 49 -8.84 -4.47 1.74
N ASN A 50 -7.61 -4.89 1.47
CA ASN A 50 -6.91 -4.58 0.22
C ASN A 50 -7.62 -5.17 -1.00
N ALA A 51 -8.11 -6.42 -0.91
CA ALA A 51 -8.86 -7.04 -2.00
C ALA A 51 -10.14 -6.24 -2.35
N VAL A 52 -10.92 -5.87 -1.34
CA VAL A 52 -12.13 -5.05 -1.52
C VAL A 52 -11.78 -3.67 -2.08
N LEU A 53 -10.80 -2.99 -1.49
CA LEU A 53 -10.39 -1.66 -1.93
C LEU A 53 -9.87 -1.64 -3.37
N LEU A 54 -8.97 -2.56 -3.72
CA LEU A 54 -8.39 -2.62 -5.07
C LEU A 54 -9.42 -3.01 -6.12
N THR A 55 -10.36 -3.89 -5.78
CA THR A 55 -11.49 -4.19 -6.67
C THR A 55 -12.35 -2.95 -6.91
N ALA A 56 -12.67 -2.20 -5.87
CA ALA A 56 -13.42 -0.96 -6.01
C ALA A 56 -12.69 0.08 -6.87
N ILE A 57 -11.38 0.23 -6.67
CA ILE A 57 -10.52 1.11 -7.48
C ILE A 57 -10.51 0.64 -8.94
N ALA A 58 -10.32 -0.65 -9.20
CA ALA A 58 -10.27 -1.19 -10.55
C ALA A 58 -11.59 -0.97 -11.31
N LEU A 59 -12.73 -1.20 -10.66
CA LEU A 59 -14.05 -0.95 -11.24
C LEU A 59 -14.28 0.53 -11.54
N GLY A 60 -13.94 1.40 -10.58
CA GLY A 60 -14.04 2.86 -10.77
C GLY A 60 -13.10 3.36 -11.87
N LEU A 61 -11.89 2.84 -11.91
CA LEU A 61 -10.88 3.25 -12.89
C LEU A 61 -11.19 2.81 -14.31
N SER A 62 -11.79 1.62 -14.48
CA SER A 62 -12.30 1.15 -15.77
C SER A 62 -13.32 2.11 -16.35
N TRP A 63 -14.19 2.65 -15.51
CA TRP A 63 -15.18 3.64 -15.91
C TRP A 63 -14.54 4.99 -16.28
N VAL A 64 -13.62 5.49 -15.44
CA VAL A 64 -12.90 6.75 -15.67
C VAL A 64 -12.08 6.69 -16.96
N HIS A 65 -11.37 5.58 -17.19
CA HIS A 65 -10.55 5.39 -18.39
C HIS A 65 -11.40 5.45 -19.68
N ALA A 66 -12.63 4.96 -19.62
CA ALA A 66 -13.54 4.95 -20.75
C ALA A 66 -14.20 6.32 -21.04
N HIS A 67 -14.27 7.25 -20.05
CA HIS A 67 -15.15 8.41 -20.14
C HIS A 67 -14.51 9.78 -19.86
N ALA A 68 -13.30 9.88 -19.30
CA ALA A 68 -12.85 11.18 -18.78
C ALA A 68 -11.31 11.39 -18.69
N ASP A 69 -10.69 11.84 -19.78
CA ASP A 69 -9.25 12.18 -19.78
C ASP A 69 -8.86 13.31 -18.82
N LEU A 70 -9.72 14.30 -18.64
CA LEU A 70 -9.50 15.41 -17.70
C LEU A 70 -9.46 14.91 -16.25
N LEU A 71 -10.38 14.01 -15.89
CA LEU A 71 -10.43 13.42 -14.55
C LEU A 71 -9.19 12.58 -14.25
N PHE A 72 -8.66 11.87 -15.24
CA PHE A 72 -7.43 11.10 -15.13
C PHE A 72 -6.22 12.00 -14.76
N ASN A 73 -6.05 13.12 -15.47
CA ASN A 73 -4.96 14.06 -15.20
C ASN A 73 -5.11 14.73 -13.81
N ALA A 74 -6.33 15.08 -13.42
CA ALA A 74 -6.60 15.62 -12.09
C ALA A 74 -6.25 14.61 -10.99
N LEU A 75 -6.65 13.35 -11.12
CA LEU A 75 -6.32 12.27 -10.17
C LEU A 75 -4.81 12.04 -10.07
N ARG A 76 -4.09 12.08 -11.20
CA ARG A 76 -2.63 11.92 -11.22
C ARG A 76 -1.93 13.04 -10.44
N ILE A 77 -2.26 14.30 -10.71
CA ILE A 77 -1.59 15.46 -10.08
C ILE A 77 -1.93 15.55 -8.59
N THR A 78 -3.21 15.41 -8.24
CA THR A 78 -3.64 15.43 -6.84
C THR A 78 -3.07 14.24 -6.06
N GLY A 79 -3.03 13.06 -6.69
CA GLY A 79 -2.42 11.88 -6.12
C GLY A 79 -0.92 12.04 -5.85
N ALA A 80 -0.17 12.61 -6.81
CA ALA A 80 1.26 12.90 -6.65
C ALA A 80 1.51 13.86 -5.47
N ALA A 81 0.78 14.97 -5.41
CA ALA A 81 0.88 15.94 -4.31
C ALA A 81 0.58 15.31 -2.95
N TYR A 82 -0.45 14.46 -2.89
CA TYR A 82 -0.85 13.78 -1.66
C TYR A 82 0.17 12.72 -1.22
N LEU A 83 0.79 11.98 -2.15
CA LEU A 83 1.87 11.04 -1.82
C LEU A 83 3.10 11.75 -1.25
N ILE A 84 3.47 12.90 -1.80
CA ILE A 84 4.55 13.73 -1.26
C ILE A 84 4.19 14.19 0.15
N TRP A 85 2.98 14.68 0.37
CA TRP A 85 2.50 15.08 1.69
C TRP A 85 2.54 13.93 2.71
N LEU A 86 2.04 12.74 2.34
CA LEU A 86 2.11 11.54 3.18
C LEU A 86 3.56 11.16 3.50
N GLY A 87 4.45 11.26 2.53
CA GLY A 87 5.88 11.00 2.71
C GLY A 87 6.52 11.96 3.72
N VAL A 88 6.23 13.26 3.62
CA VAL A 88 6.67 14.27 4.58
C VAL A 88 6.10 13.98 5.98
N GLN A 89 4.82 13.60 6.07
CA GLN A 89 4.20 13.21 7.35
C GLN A 89 4.89 11.98 7.96
N ALA A 90 5.16 10.95 7.17
CA ALA A 90 5.87 9.76 7.62
C ALA A 90 7.28 10.10 8.16
N TRP A 91 7.97 11.05 7.50
CA TRP A 91 9.27 11.54 7.94
C TRP A 91 9.18 12.29 9.27
N ARG A 92 8.23 13.24 9.39
CA ARG A 92 8.04 14.07 10.59
C ARG A 92 7.62 13.27 11.82
N HIS A 93 6.81 12.23 11.62
CA HIS A 93 6.28 11.40 12.70
C HIS A 93 7.08 10.10 12.92
N ALA A 94 8.22 9.94 12.24
CA ALA A 94 9.10 8.78 12.37
C ALA A 94 9.57 8.63 13.83
N GLY A 95 9.27 7.48 14.43
CA GLY A 95 9.66 7.16 15.81
C GLY A 95 8.58 7.38 16.87
N ARG A 96 7.37 7.85 16.49
CA ARG A 96 6.23 7.87 17.44
C ARG A 96 5.75 6.46 17.72
N GLU A 97 5.59 6.13 19.01
CA GLU A 97 5.10 4.81 19.45
C GLU A 97 3.64 4.59 19.02
N SER A 98 3.40 3.41 18.46
CA SER A 98 2.02 2.93 18.25
C SER A 98 1.43 2.45 19.57
N GLN A 99 0.21 2.89 19.88
CA GLN A 99 -0.46 2.53 21.14
C GLN A 99 -0.61 1.01 21.29
N ARG A 100 -0.28 0.51 22.48
CA ARG A 100 -0.45 -0.89 22.87
C ARG A 100 -1.94 -1.17 23.17
N LEU A 101 -2.65 -1.76 22.23
CA LEU A 101 -4.02 -2.23 22.46
C LEU A 101 -4.05 -3.76 22.38
N THR A 102 -4.36 -4.40 23.50
CA THR A 102 -4.73 -5.82 23.51
C THR A 102 -6.15 -5.96 22.96
N ALA A 103 -6.32 -6.76 21.91
CA ALA A 103 -7.60 -6.94 21.25
C ALA A 103 -7.92 -8.43 21.05
N SER A 104 -9.21 -8.80 20.96
CA SER A 104 -9.64 -10.15 20.58
C SER A 104 -9.29 -10.46 19.12
N GLY A 105 -9.33 -11.74 18.71
CA GLY A 105 -9.06 -12.14 17.33
C GLY A 105 -9.95 -11.42 16.31
N ARG A 106 -11.26 -11.35 16.59
CA ARG A 106 -12.24 -10.63 15.77
C ARG A 106 -11.91 -9.13 15.67
N ALA A 107 -11.58 -8.51 16.80
CA ALA A 107 -11.24 -7.08 16.82
C ALA A 107 -9.96 -6.78 16.03
N ARG A 108 -8.94 -7.67 16.08
CA ARG A 108 -7.72 -7.55 15.26
C ARG A 108 -8.02 -7.64 13.77
N PHE A 109 -8.83 -8.62 13.36
CA PHE A 109 -9.25 -8.79 11.97
C PHE A 109 -10.00 -7.55 11.46
N VAL A 110 -11.03 -7.10 12.19
CA VAL A 110 -11.81 -5.91 11.81
C VAL A 110 -10.93 -4.66 11.76
N ARG A 111 -10.01 -4.49 12.72
CA ARG A 111 -9.06 -3.37 12.69
C ARG A 111 -8.16 -3.42 11.48
N GLY A 112 -7.64 -4.61 11.12
CA GLY A 112 -6.86 -4.81 9.90
C GLY A 112 -7.66 -4.43 8.64
N LEU A 113 -8.89 -4.92 8.55
CA LEU A 113 -9.82 -4.61 7.45
C LEU A 113 -10.05 -3.10 7.30
N LEU A 114 -10.40 -2.42 8.39
CA LEU A 114 -10.69 -0.98 8.37
C LEU A 114 -9.45 -0.15 8.02
N VAL A 115 -8.28 -0.50 8.58
CA VAL A 115 -7.02 0.18 8.25
C VAL A 115 -6.66 0.00 6.78
N ALA A 116 -6.89 -1.17 6.20
CA ALA A 116 -6.64 -1.38 4.77
C ALA A 116 -7.61 -0.59 3.89
N LEU A 117 -8.91 -0.63 4.19
CA LEU A 117 -9.94 0.11 3.45
C LEU A 117 -9.73 1.64 3.49
N SER A 118 -9.21 2.15 4.59
CA SER A 118 -8.91 3.58 4.77
C SER A 118 -7.45 3.95 4.55
N ASN A 119 -6.64 3.04 4.00
CA ASN A 119 -5.21 3.30 3.82
C ASN A 119 -4.96 4.32 2.70
N PRO A 120 -4.60 5.56 3.05
CA PRO A 120 -4.42 6.60 2.05
C PRO A 120 -3.27 6.29 1.09
N LYS A 121 -2.23 5.57 1.55
CA LYS A 121 -1.12 5.14 0.71
C LYS A 121 -1.62 4.23 -0.43
N THR A 122 -2.45 3.24 -0.11
CA THR A 122 -3.01 2.30 -1.10
C THR A 122 -3.98 3.02 -2.04
N ILE A 123 -4.92 3.80 -1.48
CA ILE A 123 -5.93 4.52 -2.27
C ILE A 123 -5.25 5.40 -3.32
N VAL A 124 -4.39 6.30 -2.87
CA VAL A 124 -3.78 7.29 -3.77
C VAL A 124 -2.82 6.64 -4.75
N PHE A 125 -1.98 5.71 -4.26
CA PHE A 125 -1.03 5.03 -5.13
C PHE A 125 -1.76 4.29 -6.25
N PHE A 126 -2.70 3.40 -5.93
CA PHE A 126 -3.34 2.59 -6.95
C PHE A 126 -4.27 3.41 -7.85
N THR A 127 -4.97 4.42 -7.33
CA THR A 127 -5.78 5.30 -8.16
C THR A 127 -4.95 6.09 -9.18
N ALA A 128 -3.78 6.57 -8.77
CA ALA A 128 -2.93 7.42 -9.61
C ALA A 128 -1.90 6.65 -10.44
N PHE A 129 -1.38 5.52 -9.95
CA PHE A 129 -0.34 4.74 -10.61
C PHE A 129 -0.87 3.62 -11.51
N LEU A 130 -1.92 2.91 -11.10
CA LEU A 130 -2.42 1.74 -11.84
C LEU A 130 -2.67 2.05 -13.33
N PRO A 131 -3.28 3.20 -13.68
CA PRO A 131 -3.52 3.56 -15.06
C PRO A 131 -2.26 3.77 -15.91
N GLN A 132 -1.13 4.09 -15.28
CA GLN A 132 0.13 4.33 -16.00
C GLN A 132 0.72 3.06 -16.62
N PHE A 133 0.27 1.90 -16.16
CA PHE A 133 0.75 0.58 -16.59
C PHE A 133 -0.23 -0.15 -17.51
N LEU A 134 -1.32 0.52 -17.91
CA LEU A 134 -2.27 -0.04 -18.86
C LEU A 134 -1.76 0.14 -20.30
N ASP A 135 -1.81 -0.93 -21.07
CA ASP A 135 -1.66 -0.86 -22.51
C ASP A 135 -3.00 -0.43 -23.12
N SER A 136 -3.03 0.76 -23.74
CA SER A 136 -4.23 1.33 -24.36
C SER A 136 -4.77 0.52 -25.56
N ARG A 137 -3.96 -0.38 -26.11
CA ARG A 137 -4.34 -1.28 -27.21
C ARG A 137 -5.16 -2.49 -26.74
N LEU A 138 -5.24 -2.72 -25.43
CA LEU A 138 -5.88 -3.90 -24.84
C LEU A 138 -7.00 -3.46 -23.88
N PRO A 139 -8.05 -4.29 -23.68
CA PRO A 139 -9.10 -4.00 -22.73
C PRO A 139 -8.56 -3.75 -21.32
N ALA A 140 -8.96 -2.64 -20.69
CA ALA A 140 -8.46 -2.23 -19.36
C ALA A 140 -8.87 -3.20 -18.24
N GLY A 141 -10.11 -3.70 -18.26
CA GLY A 141 -10.66 -4.55 -17.19
C GLY A 141 -9.82 -5.78 -16.87
N PRO A 142 -9.48 -6.65 -17.83
CA PRO A 142 -8.62 -7.81 -17.58
C PRO A 142 -7.23 -7.43 -17.05
N GLN A 143 -6.63 -6.35 -17.56
CA GLN A 143 -5.33 -5.86 -17.09
C GLN A 143 -5.40 -5.43 -15.63
N LEU A 144 -6.38 -4.59 -15.26
CA LEU A 144 -6.63 -4.16 -13.90
C LEU A 144 -6.90 -5.35 -12.97
N GLY A 145 -7.70 -6.32 -13.42
CA GLY A 145 -7.99 -7.54 -12.64
C GLY A 145 -6.71 -8.30 -12.27
N VAL A 146 -5.84 -8.56 -13.25
CA VAL A 146 -4.55 -9.24 -13.01
C VAL A 146 -3.67 -8.43 -12.07
N MET A 147 -3.53 -7.12 -12.28
CA MET A 147 -2.71 -6.24 -11.43
C MET A 147 -3.24 -6.23 -10.00
N CYS A 148 -4.56 -6.18 -9.78
CA CYS A 148 -5.16 -6.21 -8.46
C CYS A 148 -4.90 -7.54 -7.75
N VAL A 149 -5.14 -8.67 -8.41
CA VAL A 149 -4.89 -10.01 -7.83
C VAL A 149 -3.43 -10.17 -7.43
N VAL A 150 -2.51 -9.84 -8.32
CA VAL A 150 -1.07 -9.93 -8.04
C VAL A 150 -0.68 -9.02 -6.87
N THR A 151 -1.21 -7.81 -6.82
CA THR A 151 -0.95 -6.87 -5.71
C THR A 151 -1.45 -7.43 -4.38
N VAL A 152 -2.67 -7.96 -4.32
CA VAL A 152 -3.24 -8.54 -3.10
C VAL A 152 -2.40 -9.70 -2.60
N LEU A 153 -1.97 -10.58 -3.50
CA LEU A 153 -1.13 -11.73 -3.15
C LEU A 153 0.24 -11.28 -2.63
N LEU A 154 0.92 -10.39 -3.34
CA LEU A 154 2.23 -9.87 -2.93
C LEU A 154 2.14 -9.10 -1.59
N ALA A 155 1.11 -8.28 -1.41
CA ALA A 155 0.89 -7.55 -0.15
C ALA A 155 0.62 -8.53 1.00
N GLY A 156 -0.25 -9.52 0.80
CA GLY A 156 -0.54 -10.54 1.81
C GLY A 156 0.70 -11.33 2.22
N VAL A 157 1.53 -11.76 1.26
CA VAL A 157 2.80 -12.44 1.54
C VAL A 157 3.76 -11.53 2.31
N SER A 158 3.95 -10.29 1.86
CA SER A 158 4.81 -9.31 2.53
C SER A 158 4.34 -9.03 3.96
N ASP A 159 3.04 -8.83 4.16
CA ASP A 159 2.46 -8.59 5.49
C ASP A 159 2.63 -9.82 6.41
N CYS A 160 2.54 -11.05 5.89
CA CYS A 160 2.85 -12.27 6.63
C CYS A 160 4.32 -12.31 7.06
N VAL A 161 5.24 -11.94 6.18
CA VAL A 161 6.67 -11.85 6.53
C VAL A 161 6.89 -10.84 7.64
N TRP A 162 6.28 -9.64 7.55
CA TRP A 162 6.34 -8.63 8.62
C TRP A 162 5.73 -9.14 9.93
N ALA A 163 4.61 -9.87 9.88
CA ALA A 163 3.95 -10.43 11.06
C ALA A 163 4.84 -11.43 11.81
N VAL A 164 5.47 -12.35 11.06
CA VAL A 164 6.37 -13.36 11.62
C VAL A 164 7.64 -12.71 12.13
N ALA A 165 8.29 -11.87 11.33
CA ALA A 165 9.51 -11.18 11.71
C ALA A 165 9.32 -10.31 12.96
N ALA A 166 8.21 -9.57 13.05
CA ALA A 166 7.92 -8.73 14.21
C ALA A 166 7.65 -9.54 15.49
N GLY A 167 6.95 -10.67 15.37
CA GLY A 167 6.68 -11.54 16.52
C GLY A 167 7.93 -12.26 17.03
N MET A 168 8.83 -12.69 16.13
CA MET A 168 10.09 -13.34 16.47
C MET A 168 11.18 -12.34 16.87
N GLY A 169 11.26 -11.22 16.16
CA GLY A 169 12.28 -10.19 16.34
C GLY A 169 11.86 -9.04 17.27
N ARG A 170 11.01 -9.29 18.25
CA ARG A 170 10.42 -8.27 19.13
C ARG A 170 11.45 -7.27 19.69
N ALA A 171 12.55 -7.76 20.23
CA ALA A 171 13.61 -6.92 20.81
C ALA A 171 14.25 -5.95 19.80
N TRP A 172 14.34 -6.36 18.53
CA TRP A 172 14.87 -5.55 17.43
C TRP A 172 13.89 -4.44 17.05
N PHE A 173 12.60 -4.79 16.87
CA PHE A 173 11.55 -3.83 16.45
C PHE A 173 11.17 -2.84 17.54
N MET A 174 11.42 -3.13 18.82
CA MET A 174 11.16 -2.20 19.93
C MET A 174 12.21 -1.08 20.07
N LYS A 175 13.35 -1.17 19.37
CA LYS A 175 14.37 -0.10 19.44
C LYS A 175 13.88 1.18 18.75
N PRO A 176 13.84 2.34 19.45
CA PRO A 176 13.33 3.59 18.89
C PRO A 176 14.04 4.03 17.59
N SER A 177 15.35 3.74 17.50
CA SER A 177 16.14 4.02 16.29
C SER A 177 15.65 3.24 15.06
N ARG A 178 15.17 2.01 15.24
CA ARG A 178 14.67 1.17 14.15
C ARG A 178 13.28 1.60 13.70
N VAL A 179 12.40 1.94 14.64
CA VAL A 179 11.08 2.53 14.34
C VAL A 179 11.24 3.82 13.54
N LYS A 180 12.18 4.68 13.96
CA LYS A 180 12.51 5.93 13.26
C LYS A 180 13.06 5.67 11.84
N LEU A 181 13.94 4.68 11.69
CA LEU A 181 14.50 4.29 10.38
C LEU A 181 13.39 3.85 9.42
N LEU A 182 12.52 2.93 9.85
CA LEU A 182 11.39 2.43 9.04
C LEU A 182 10.45 3.56 8.60
N GLY A 183 10.13 4.49 9.52
CA GLY A 183 9.31 5.66 9.19
C GLY A 183 9.95 6.58 8.16
N ARG A 184 11.28 6.82 8.26
CA ARG A 184 12.01 7.65 7.28
C ARG A 184 12.11 6.97 5.90
N LEU A 185 12.39 5.67 5.86
CA LEU A 185 12.40 4.91 4.61
C LEU A 185 11.04 4.98 3.91
N SER A 186 9.95 4.79 4.67
CA SER A 186 8.59 4.95 4.14
C SER A 186 8.36 6.34 3.54
N GLY A 187 8.73 7.38 4.28
CA GLY A 187 8.59 8.76 3.80
C GLY A 187 9.36 9.02 2.51
N THR A 188 10.61 8.55 2.42
CA THR A 188 11.45 8.73 1.23
C THR A 188 10.85 8.05 0.00
N VAL A 189 10.37 6.81 0.14
CA VAL A 189 9.73 6.08 -0.98
C VAL A 189 8.44 6.76 -1.45
N LEU A 190 7.62 7.26 -0.51
CA LEU A 190 6.38 7.97 -0.87
C LEU A 190 6.66 9.29 -1.58
N ILE A 191 7.65 10.07 -1.11
CA ILE A 191 8.08 11.31 -1.79
C ILE A 191 8.61 11.00 -3.19
N GLY A 192 9.51 10.02 -3.31
CA GLY A 192 10.07 9.60 -4.59
C GLY A 192 8.99 9.14 -5.57
N GLY A 193 8.03 8.33 -5.11
CA GLY A 193 6.88 7.91 -5.89
C GLY A 193 6.01 9.07 -6.35
N GLY A 194 5.70 10.02 -5.47
CA GLY A 194 4.93 11.21 -5.81
C GLY A 194 5.64 12.10 -6.85
N LEU A 195 6.96 12.30 -6.71
CA LEU A 195 7.77 13.03 -7.70
C LEU A 195 7.78 12.32 -9.05
N TRP A 196 8.02 11.01 -9.07
CA TRP A 196 7.96 10.24 -10.31
C TRP A 196 6.60 10.36 -11.00
N LEU A 197 5.50 10.21 -10.22
CA LEU A 197 4.15 10.33 -10.75
C LEU A 197 3.85 11.72 -11.33
N SER A 198 4.37 12.79 -10.71
CA SER A 198 4.19 14.16 -11.22
C SER A 198 4.86 14.39 -12.58
N LEU A 199 5.98 13.68 -12.82
CA LEU A 199 6.78 13.77 -14.05
C LEU A 199 6.33 12.76 -15.12
N ALA A 200 5.62 11.70 -14.76
CA ALA A 200 5.15 10.67 -15.69
C ALA A 200 4.20 11.28 -16.72
N ARG A 201 4.56 11.14 -18.01
CA ARG A 201 3.69 11.51 -19.14
C ARG A 201 2.91 10.27 -19.59
N ARG A 202 1.67 10.45 -19.99
CA ARG A 202 0.89 9.39 -20.63
C ARG A 202 1.59 9.06 -21.96
N THR A 203 2.07 7.85 -22.12
CA THR A 203 2.44 7.34 -23.45
C THR A 203 1.15 7.08 -24.20
N SER A 204 0.80 8.00 -25.08
CA SER A 204 -0.33 7.89 -26.02
C SER A 204 -0.07 6.77 -27.03
#